data_929eb94ca79b7c56991526a06681cbbd
#
_entry.id   929eb94ca79b7c56991526a06681cbbd
#
_cell.length_a   1.000
_cell.length_b   1.000
_cell.length_c   1.000
_cell.angle_alpha   90.00
_cell.angle_beta   90.00
_cell.angle_gamma   90.00
#
_symmetry.space_group_name_H-M   'P 1'
#
loop_
_entity.id
_entity.type
_entity.pdbx_description
1 polymer ?
#
loop_
_entity_poly.entity_id
_entity_poly.type
_entity_poly.pdbx_seq_one_letter_code
_entity_poly.pdbx_strand_id
1 'polypeptide(L)'
;WIADNGGVISTILMNYWLVPHHTSLGLDHVAKTVGHVRKVGGIEATAIGTDFDGFTDPPDDVEDMSQIQRIAARLASEMKSIGVPRYSDKDLKAFLGGNSLRVLSEGWK
;
A
#
# COMPACT_ATOMS: atom_id res chain seq x y z
N TRP A 1 -17.77 -0.20 -3.02
CA TRP A 1 -18.10 -0.77 -4.34
C TRP A 1 -16.93 -1.59 -4.91
N ILE A 2 -15.70 -1.05 -5.01
CA ILE A 2 -14.54 -1.80 -5.54
C ILE A 2 -14.34 -3.10 -4.76
N ALA A 3 -14.29 -3.03 -3.44
CA ALA A 3 -14.09 -4.19 -2.58
C ALA A 3 -15.24 -5.22 -2.71
N ASP A 4 -16.48 -4.76 -2.74
CA ASP A 4 -17.67 -5.64 -2.86
C ASP A 4 -17.71 -6.41 -4.19
N ASN A 5 -17.03 -5.89 -5.21
CA ASN A 5 -16.87 -6.52 -6.51
C ASN A 5 -15.53 -7.25 -6.70
N GLY A 6 -14.80 -7.50 -5.62
CA GLY A 6 -13.55 -8.25 -5.64
C GLY A 6 -12.34 -7.50 -6.21
N GLY A 7 -12.47 -6.20 -6.43
CA GLY A 7 -11.41 -5.36 -6.95
C GLY A 7 -10.34 -5.00 -5.92
N VAL A 8 -9.29 -4.32 -6.39
CA VAL A 8 -8.20 -3.79 -5.55
C VAL A 8 -7.98 -2.31 -5.81
N ILE A 9 -7.47 -1.62 -4.80
CA ILE A 9 -6.97 -0.25 -4.88
C ILE A 9 -5.46 -0.30 -4.67
N SER A 10 -4.72 -0.02 -5.73
CA SER A 10 -3.26 0.02 -5.68
C SER A 10 -2.77 1.37 -5.17
N THR A 11 -1.97 1.33 -4.11
CA THR A 11 -1.38 2.55 -3.53
C THR A 11 -0.15 2.95 -4.33
N ILE A 12 -0.21 4.12 -4.96
CA ILE A 12 0.93 4.75 -5.64
C ILE A 12 1.85 5.39 -4.59
N LEU A 13 3.15 5.28 -4.81
CA LEU A 13 4.18 5.83 -3.93
C LEU A 13 4.57 7.24 -4.40
N MET A 14 3.63 8.16 -4.35
CA MET A 14 3.83 9.55 -4.76
C MET A 14 3.55 10.48 -3.58
N ASN A 15 4.57 11.17 -3.08
CA ASN A 15 4.51 11.98 -1.87
C ASN A 15 3.36 12.98 -1.85
N TYR A 16 3.24 13.81 -2.87
CA TYR A 16 2.22 14.88 -2.88
C TYR A 16 0.78 14.40 -3.11
N TRP A 17 0.58 13.10 -3.37
CA TRP A 17 -0.75 12.47 -3.34
C TRP A 17 -1.05 11.81 -2.00
N LEU A 18 -0.01 11.46 -1.26
CA LEU A 18 -0.14 10.81 0.05
C LEU A 18 -0.27 11.83 1.19
N VAL A 19 0.27 13.03 1.01
CA VAL A 19 0.26 14.07 2.06
C VAL A 19 -0.09 15.45 1.49
N PRO A 20 -0.94 16.22 2.17
CA PRO A 20 -1.14 17.63 1.85
C PRO A 20 0.14 18.43 2.14
N HIS A 21 0.46 19.36 1.24
CA HIS A 21 1.50 20.38 1.46
C HIS A 21 2.95 19.88 1.61
N HIS A 22 3.31 18.73 1.07
CA HIS A 22 4.69 18.21 1.06
C HIS A 22 5.35 18.17 2.46
N THR A 23 4.58 17.91 3.50
CA THR A 23 5.10 17.78 4.85
C THR A 23 5.33 16.32 5.19
N SER A 24 6.50 15.96 5.68
CA SER A 24 6.85 14.62 6.17
C SER A 24 6.51 13.48 5.19
N LEU A 25 7.47 12.99 4.50
CA LEU A 25 7.38 12.19 3.28
C LEU A 25 7.75 10.71 3.48
N GLY A 26 7.60 10.20 4.70
CA GLY A 26 8.03 8.85 5.05
C GLY A 26 6.95 7.77 4.90
N LEU A 27 7.36 6.53 5.16
CA LEU A 27 6.51 5.31 5.08
C LEU A 27 5.25 5.36 5.95
N ASP A 28 5.18 6.21 6.95
CA ASP A 28 3.97 6.39 7.78
C ASP A 28 2.78 6.87 6.96
N HIS A 29 2.99 7.68 5.94
CA HIS A 29 1.93 8.14 5.05
C HIS A 29 1.45 7.03 4.13
N VAL A 30 2.36 6.22 3.63
CA VAL A 30 2.03 4.99 2.88
C VAL A 30 1.20 4.07 3.77
N ALA A 31 1.66 3.81 4.99
CA ALA A 31 0.96 2.94 5.95
C ALA A 31 -0.45 3.46 6.28
N LYS A 32 -0.62 4.77 6.47
CA LYS A 32 -1.93 5.40 6.70
C LYS A 32 -2.86 5.21 5.50
N THR A 33 -2.36 5.42 4.29
CA THR A 33 -3.15 5.25 3.06
C THR A 33 -3.60 3.81 2.88
N VAL A 34 -2.67 2.85 2.97
CA VAL A 34 -2.99 1.41 2.89
C VAL A 34 -3.93 1.01 4.04
N GLY A 35 -3.68 1.51 5.25
CA GLY A 35 -4.52 1.29 6.42
C GLY A 35 -5.95 1.81 6.24
N HIS A 36 -6.13 2.94 5.56
CA HIS A 36 -7.44 3.47 5.22
C HIS A 36 -8.18 2.56 4.24
N VAL A 37 -7.53 2.13 3.17
CA VAL A 37 -8.12 1.18 2.19
C VAL A 37 -8.52 -0.12 2.90
N ARG A 38 -7.63 -0.66 3.75
CA ARG A 38 -7.92 -1.86 4.56
C ARG A 38 -9.13 -1.67 5.48
N LYS A 39 -9.23 -0.51 6.14
CA LYS A 39 -10.34 -0.21 7.07
C LYS A 39 -11.68 -0.16 6.35
N VAL A 40 -11.72 0.40 5.15
CA VAL A 40 -12.96 0.61 4.38
C VAL A 40 -13.34 -0.61 3.54
N GLY A 41 -12.35 -1.23 2.90
CA GLY A 41 -12.58 -2.30 1.90
C GLY A 41 -12.08 -3.68 2.31
N GLY A 42 -11.44 -3.83 3.47
CA GLY A 42 -10.81 -5.08 3.87
C GLY A 42 -9.39 -5.24 3.29
N ILE A 43 -8.68 -6.25 3.78
CA ILE A 43 -7.31 -6.53 3.34
C ILE A 43 -7.25 -6.94 1.85
N GLU A 44 -8.28 -7.63 1.38
CA GLU A 44 -8.40 -8.11 0.00
C GLU A 44 -8.52 -6.97 -1.02
N ALA A 45 -8.93 -5.78 -0.59
CA ALA A 45 -9.02 -4.60 -1.46
C ALA A 45 -7.70 -3.83 -1.57
N THR A 46 -6.66 -4.19 -0.80
CA THR A 46 -5.38 -3.49 -0.79
C THR A 46 -4.40 -4.06 -1.81
N ALA A 47 -3.65 -3.19 -2.47
CA ALA A 47 -2.55 -3.59 -3.34
C ALA A 47 -1.46 -2.51 -3.36
N ILE A 48 -0.28 -2.87 -3.86
CA ILE A 48 0.81 -1.94 -4.12
C ILE A 48 0.90 -1.66 -5.62
N GLY A 49 1.06 -0.37 -5.98
CA GLY A 49 1.30 0.07 -7.34
C GLY A 49 2.25 1.25 -7.31
N THR A 50 3.54 0.97 -7.32
CA THR A 50 4.57 1.96 -6.99
C THR A 50 4.63 3.16 -7.91
N ASP A 51 4.39 2.94 -9.20
CA ASP A 51 4.61 3.91 -10.29
C ASP A 51 6.07 4.39 -10.36
N PHE A 52 7.01 3.58 -9.86
CA PHE A 52 8.44 3.84 -10.02
C PHE A 52 8.80 3.90 -11.50
N ASP A 53 9.80 4.72 -11.84
CA ASP A 53 10.20 5.07 -13.21
C ASP A 53 9.16 5.84 -14.03
N GLY A 54 7.99 6.16 -13.43
CA GLY A 54 7.12 7.22 -13.94
C GLY A 54 7.66 8.60 -13.59
N PHE A 55 6.80 9.56 -13.24
CA PHE A 55 7.21 10.89 -12.76
C PHE A 55 7.00 11.03 -11.26
N THR A 56 7.27 9.97 -10.53
CA THR A 56 7.01 9.92 -9.09
C THR A 56 8.07 10.68 -8.29
N ASP A 57 7.61 11.33 -7.23
CA ASP A 57 8.41 11.79 -6.11
C ASP A 57 8.15 10.81 -4.97
N PRO A 58 8.96 9.76 -4.81
CA PRO A 58 8.67 8.67 -3.88
C PRO A 58 8.89 9.09 -2.43
N PRO A 59 8.37 8.32 -1.45
CA PRO A 59 8.69 8.53 -0.04
C PRO A 59 10.20 8.46 0.22
N ASP A 60 10.72 9.36 1.06
CA ASP A 60 12.15 9.47 1.39
C ASP A 60 12.77 8.15 1.88
N ASP A 61 11.96 7.26 2.43
CA ASP A 61 12.38 5.95 2.94
C ASP A 61 12.41 4.83 1.87
N VAL A 62 11.79 5.06 0.69
CA VAL A 62 11.69 4.07 -0.39
C VAL A 62 11.76 4.76 -1.73
N GLU A 63 12.94 4.94 -2.27
CA GLU A 63 13.20 5.67 -3.49
C GLU A 63 13.07 4.80 -4.77
N ASP A 64 13.26 3.49 -4.63
CA ASP A 64 13.22 2.55 -5.76
C ASP A 64 12.80 1.12 -5.33
N MET A 65 12.69 0.22 -6.32
CA MET A 65 12.27 -1.17 -6.10
C MET A 65 13.20 -1.98 -5.21
N SER A 66 14.49 -1.63 -5.09
CA SER A 66 15.42 -2.37 -4.21
C SER A 66 15.05 -2.21 -2.73
N GLN A 67 14.32 -1.16 -2.41
CA GLN A 67 13.92 -0.80 -1.05
C GLN A 67 12.47 -1.17 -0.72
N ILE A 68 11.74 -1.80 -1.64
CA ILE A 68 10.31 -2.12 -1.48
C ILE A 68 10.01 -2.92 -0.20
N GLN A 69 10.97 -3.73 0.26
CA GLN A 69 10.86 -4.51 1.49
C GLN A 69 10.66 -3.63 2.75
N ARG A 70 11.07 -2.37 2.71
CA ARG A 70 10.88 -1.42 3.81
C ARG A 70 9.40 -1.15 4.08
N ILE A 71 8.56 -1.15 3.04
CA ILE A 71 7.10 -1.02 3.18
C ILE A 71 6.55 -2.22 3.96
N ALA A 72 6.94 -3.43 3.59
CA ALA A 72 6.52 -4.63 4.31
C ALA A 72 6.98 -4.60 5.77
N ALA A 73 8.24 -4.23 6.03
CA ALA A 73 8.78 -4.10 7.38
C ALA A 73 8.00 -3.04 8.20
N ARG A 74 7.66 -1.90 7.60
CA ARG A 74 6.86 -0.86 8.28
C ARG A 74 5.46 -1.36 8.63
N LEU A 75 4.76 -2.00 7.70
CA LEU A 75 3.42 -2.56 7.94
C LEU A 75 3.42 -3.71 8.96
N ALA A 76 4.52 -4.47 9.06
CA ALA A 76 4.70 -5.51 10.07
C ALA A 76 5.05 -4.97 11.46
N SER A 77 5.43 -3.72 11.58
CA SER A 77 5.82 -3.10 12.84
C SER A 77 4.63 -2.57 13.65
N GLU A 78 4.91 -2.12 14.89
CA GLU A 78 3.90 -1.46 15.73
C GLU A 78 3.61 -0.05 15.18
N MET A 79 2.34 0.24 14.92
CA MET A 79 1.88 1.49 14.29
C MET A 79 0.73 2.17 15.06
N LYS A 80 0.59 1.87 16.36
CA LYS A 80 -0.49 2.47 17.19
C LYS A 80 -0.45 3.99 17.19
N SER A 81 0.75 4.59 17.19
CA SER A 81 0.93 6.05 17.16
C SER A 81 0.30 6.72 15.92
N ILE A 82 0.16 6.01 14.83
CA ILE A 82 -0.46 6.51 13.59
C ILE A 82 -1.84 5.89 13.33
N GLY A 83 -2.37 5.11 14.28
CA GLY A 83 -3.72 4.54 14.19
C GLY A 83 -3.89 3.42 13.17
N VAL A 84 -2.80 2.77 12.75
CA VAL A 84 -2.82 1.68 11.77
C VAL A 84 -2.57 0.34 12.46
N PRO A 85 -3.44 -0.66 12.29
CA PRO A 85 -3.21 -2.00 12.82
C PRO A 85 -2.00 -2.68 12.17
N ARG A 86 -1.22 -3.39 12.95
CA ARG A 86 -0.12 -4.22 12.45
C ARG A 86 -0.63 -5.25 11.45
N TYR A 87 0.15 -5.50 10.40
CA TYR A 87 -0.14 -6.52 9.39
C TYR A 87 0.50 -7.86 9.77
N SER A 88 -0.28 -8.93 9.65
CA SER A 88 0.24 -10.30 9.73
C SER A 88 0.99 -10.67 8.45
N ASP A 89 1.74 -11.77 8.47
CA ASP A 89 2.41 -12.30 7.26
C ASP A 89 1.39 -12.61 6.15
N LYS A 90 0.20 -13.07 6.51
CA LYS A 90 -0.89 -13.30 5.56
C LYS A 90 -1.35 -11.99 4.92
N ASP A 91 -1.53 -10.94 5.72
CA ASP A 91 -1.92 -9.61 5.23
C ASP A 91 -0.85 -9.02 4.29
N LEU A 92 0.43 -9.16 4.65
CA LEU A 92 1.55 -8.69 3.82
C LEU A 92 1.60 -9.43 2.47
N LYS A 93 1.44 -10.74 2.45
CA LYS A 93 1.37 -11.52 1.22
C LYS A 93 0.21 -11.09 0.32
N ALA A 94 -0.96 -10.81 0.92
CA ALA A 94 -2.12 -10.32 0.19
C ALA A 94 -1.82 -8.95 -0.44
N PHE A 95 -1.34 -7.99 0.35
CA PHE A 95 -1.03 -6.62 -0.09
C PHE A 95 0.08 -6.56 -1.14
N LEU A 96 1.19 -7.28 -0.94
CA LEU A 96 2.39 -7.20 -1.80
C LEU A 96 2.21 -7.83 -3.19
N GLY A 97 1.18 -8.64 -3.40
CA GLY A 97 0.95 -9.22 -4.72
C GLY A 97 -0.22 -10.21 -4.80
N GLY A 98 -0.58 -10.86 -3.70
CA GLY A 98 -1.63 -11.89 -3.70
C GLY A 98 -2.98 -11.35 -4.21
N ASN A 99 -3.38 -10.17 -3.79
CA ASN A 99 -4.63 -9.54 -4.22
C ASN A 99 -4.59 -9.16 -5.71
N SER A 100 -3.46 -8.62 -6.19
CA SER A 100 -3.28 -8.28 -7.60
C SER A 100 -3.32 -9.53 -8.48
N LEU A 101 -2.64 -10.62 -8.06
CA LEU A 101 -2.66 -11.91 -8.76
C LEU A 101 -4.08 -12.50 -8.82
N ARG A 102 -4.84 -12.40 -7.73
CA ARG A 102 -6.25 -12.82 -7.73
C ARG A 102 -7.07 -12.08 -8.77
N VAL A 103 -6.99 -10.75 -8.80
CA VAL A 103 -7.74 -9.94 -9.78
C VAL A 103 -7.33 -10.28 -11.20
N LEU A 104 -6.03 -10.40 -11.47
CA LEU A 104 -5.54 -10.81 -12.79
C LEU A 104 -6.04 -12.20 -13.19
N SER A 105 -6.00 -13.17 -12.28
CA SER A 105 -6.47 -14.54 -12.52
C SER A 105 -7.97 -14.59 -12.81
N GLU A 106 -8.77 -13.76 -12.14
CA GLU A 106 -10.21 -13.68 -12.37
C GLU A 106 -10.55 -12.94 -13.65
N GLY A 107 -9.81 -11.89 -14.00
CA GLY A 107 -10.07 -11.06 -15.19
C GLY A 107 -9.52 -11.62 -16.50
N TRP A 108 -8.59 -12.56 -16.44
CA TRP A 108 -7.88 -13.09 -17.61
C TRP A 108 -8.37 -14.49 -18.02
N LYS A 109 -9.62 -14.75 -17.84
CA LYS A 109 -10.27 -16.04 -18.23
C LYS A 109 -10.76 -16.03 -19.65
#